data_b5b585af5db3a934726d98d047c05567
#
_entry.id   b5b585af5db3a934726d98d047c05567
#
_cell.length_a   1.000
_cell.length_b   1.000
_cell.length_c   1.000
_cell.angle_alpha   90.00
_cell.angle_beta   90.00
_cell.angle_gamma   90.00
#
_symmetry.space_group_name_H-M   'P 1'
#
loop_
_entity.id
_entity.type
_entity.pdbx_description
1 polymer ?
#
loop_
_entity_poly.entity_id
_entity_poly.type
_entity_poly.pdbx_seq_one_letter_code
_entity_poly.pdbx_strand_id
1 'polypeptide(L)'
;LLNMTSNVPLAEKNYQKDADFAKAMHGDSYKKTGIAALASKAKNASDVATEGYFKHWDGGVEKADEDKRLTDYSALTKHYYNLVTDFYEYGWGSSFHFSRYYKGEAFRQATARHEHFLAHKMQLNENMKVLDVGCGVGGPGREICRFTDCTIVGLNNNDYQIERANYYAKKYNLEDKLSYVKGDFMQMDFEPESFDAVYAIEATVHAPVLEGVYSEIYKVLKP
;
A
#
# COMPACT_ATOMS: atom_id res chain seq x y z
N LEU A 1 21.59 5.79 19.88
CA LEU A 1 20.31 5.45 19.24
C LEU A 1 19.33 6.58 19.47
N LEU A 2 19.00 7.28 18.40
CA LEU A 2 18.24 8.54 18.37
C LEU A 2 16.79 8.29 18.84
N ASN A 3 16.44 8.89 19.98
CA ASN A 3 15.05 9.16 20.36
C ASN A 3 14.51 10.26 19.41
N MET A 4 14.25 9.91 18.17
CA MET A 4 13.49 10.78 17.25
C MET A 4 12.02 10.37 17.32
N THR A 5 11.36 10.73 18.40
CA THR A 5 9.90 10.76 18.41
C THR A 5 9.48 11.90 17.50
N SER A 6 8.97 11.57 16.31
CA SER A 6 8.36 12.57 15.46
C SER A 6 7.19 13.20 16.22
N ASN A 7 7.18 14.52 16.35
CA ASN A 7 6.06 15.26 16.96
C ASN A 7 4.82 15.32 16.05
N VAL A 8 4.74 14.48 15.02
CA VAL A 8 3.58 14.41 14.13
C VAL A 8 2.51 13.57 14.82
N PRO A 9 1.29 14.09 14.98
CA PRO A 9 0.17 13.31 15.51
C PRO A 9 -0.08 12.08 14.64
N LEU A 10 -0.16 10.90 15.28
CA LEU A 10 -0.49 9.67 14.57
C LEU A 10 -1.99 9.66 14.23
N ALA A 11 -2.33 9.08 13.08
CA ALA A 11 -3.72 8.93 12.68
C ALA A 11 -4.48 8.00 13.63
N GLU A 12 -5.76 8.29 13.86
CA GLU A 12 -6.64 7.41 14.63
C GLU A 12 -6.84 6.06 13.92
N LYS A 13 -6.75 4.96 14.68
CA LYS A 13 -7.00 3.60 14.21
C LYS A 13 -8.51 3.31 14.16
N ASN A 14 -9.25 3.98 13.29
CA ASN A 14 -10.69 3.78 13.16
C ASN A 14 -11.01 2.77 12.04
N TYR A 15 -10.53 1.54 12.19
CA TYR A 15 -10.59 0.52 11.15
C TYR A 15 -12.01 0.11 10.76
N GLN A 16 -12.98 0.11 11.69
CA GLN A 16 -14.37 -0.23 11.36
C GLN A 16 -15.02 0.81 10.43
N LYS A 17 -14.85 2.10 10.73
CA LYS A 17 -15.37 3.18 9.88
C LYS A 17 -14.76 3.16 8.47
N ASP A 18 -13.48 2.86 8.38
CA ASP A 18 -12.77 2.74 7.09
C ASP A 18 -13.32 1.56 6.27
N ALA A 19 -13.52 0.40 6.91
CA ALA A 19 -14.08 -0.79 6.28
C ALA A 19 -15.54 -0.57 5.82
N ASP A 20 -16.36 0.07 6.64
CA ASP A 20 -17.74 0.42 6.29
C ASP A 20 -17.80 1.37 5.08
N PHE A 21 -16.90 2.36 5.04
CA PHE A 21 -16.79 3.27 3.91
C PHE A 21 -16.33 2.56 2.63
N ALA A 22 -15.29 1.73 2.72
CA ALA A 22 -14.80 0.94 1.58
C ALA A 22 -15.90 0.02 1.04
N LYS A 23 -16.66 -0.64 1.92
CA LYS A 23 -17.79 -1.48 1.55
C LYS A 23 -18.93 -0.70 0.89
N ALA A 24 -19.25 0.49 1.41
CA ALA A 24 -20.27 1.37 0.82
C ALA A 24 -19.88 1.83 -0.59
N MET A 25 -18.60 2.12 -0.82
CA MET A 25 -18.10 2.60 -2.10
C MET A 25 -17.94 1.50 -3.14
N HIS A 26 -17.37 0.37 -2.74
CA HIS A 26 -16.92 -0.67 -3.66
C HIS A 26 -17.81 -1.92 -3.66
N GLY A 27 -18.56 -2.19 -2.58
CA GLY A 27 -19.33 -3.42 -2.42
C GLY A 27 -18.46 -4.66 -2.67
N ASP A 28 -18.92 -5.57 -3.53
CA ASP A 28 -18.18 -6.76 -3.95
C ASP A 28 -17.27 -6.54 -5.18
N SER A 29 -16.98 -5.30 -5.53
CA SER A 29 -16.19 -4.99 -6.73
C SER A 29 -14.73 -5.47 -6.66
N TYR A 30 -14.22 -5.79 -5.47
CA TYR A 30 -12.88 -6.37 -5.31
C TYR A 30 -12.64 -7.67 -6.11
N LYS A 31 -13.72 -8.35 -6.51
CA LYS A 31 -13.69 -9.55 -7.39
C LYS A 31 -13.70 -9.21 -8.88
N LYS A 32 -14.03 -7.97 -9.24
CA LYS A 32 -14.14 -7.51 -10.63
C LYS A 32 -12.82 -6.90 -11.10
N THR A 33 -12.62 -6.85 -12.41
CA THR A 33 -11.42 -6.25 -13.01
C THR A 33 -11.80 -5.37 -14.21
N GLY A 34 -10.91 -4.44 -14.57
CA GLY A 34 -11.09 -3.57 -15.72
C GLY A 34 -12.35 -2.68 -15.62
N ILE A 35 -13.01 -2.46 -16.73
CA ILE A 35 -14.20 -1.59 -16.84
C ILE A 35 -15.32 -2.03 -15.88
N ALA A 36 -15.47 -3.34 -15.63
CA ALA A 36 -16.51 -3.82 -14.70
C ALA A 36 -16.26 -3.40 -13.25
N ALA A 37 -15.00 -3.28 -12.81
CA ALA A 37 -14.65 -2.72 -11.51
C ALA A 37 -14.96 -1.21 -11.47
N LEU A 38 -14.54 -0.47 -12.48
CA LEU A 38 -14.79 0.97 -12.59
C LEU A 38 -16.29 1.30 -12.56
N ALA A 39 -17.10 0.56 -13.33
CA ALA A 39 -18.54 0.78 -13.41
C ALA A 39 -19.32 0.35 -12.16
N SER A 40 -18.67 -0.33 -11.20
CA SER A 40 -19.34 -0.85 -10.00
C SER A 40 -19.32 0.11 -8.82
N LYS A 41 -18.58 1.21 -8.89
CA LYS A 41 -18.47 2.16 -7.77
C LYS A 41 -19.80 2.87 -7.51
N ALA A 42 -20.17 2.93 -6.24
CA ALA A 42 -21.35 3.71 -5.82
C ALA A 42 -21.07 5.22 -5.99
N LYS A 43 -21.92 5.89 -6.77
CA LYS A 43 -21.74 7.33 -7.07
C LYS A 43 -21.65 8.19 -5.81
N ASN A 44 -22.61 8.04 -4.90
CA ASN A 44 -22.64 8.85 -3.68
C ASN A 44 -21.39 8.68 -2.80
N ALA A 45 -20.86 7.47 -2.69
CA ALA A 45 -19.63 7.23 -1.95
C ALA A 45 -18.39 7.77 -2.69
N SER A 46 -18.40 7.73 -4.03
CA SER A 46 -17.36 8.36 -4.85
C SER A 46 -17.36 9.88 -4.68
N ASP A 47 -18.54 10.50 -4.62
CA ASP A 47 -18.68 11.95 -4.39
C ASP A 47 -18.10 12.32 -3.01
N VAL A 48 -18.42 11.56 -1.95
CA VAL A 48 -17.86 11.76 -0.60
C VAL A 48 -16.33 11.60 -0.57
N ALA A 49 -15.80 10.60 -1.28
CA ALA A 49 -14.34 10.41 -1.36
C ALA A 49 -13.66 11.56 -2.11
N THR A 50 -14.30 12.05 -3.19
CA THR A 50 -13.82 13.17 -3.98
C THR A 50 -13.80 14.46 -3.15
N GLU A 51 -14.90 14.79 -2.48
CA GLU A 51 -14.97 15.93 -1.58
C GLU A 51 -13.96 15.80 -0.42
N GLY A 52 -13.87 14.60 0.17
CA GLY A 52 -12.90 14.30 1.23
C GLY A 52 -11.44 14.50 0.80
N TYR A 53 -11.11 14.20 -0.45
CA TYR A 53 -9.80 14.47 -1.01
C TYR A 53 -9.58 15.96 -1.29
N PHE A 54 -10.47 16.59 -2.03
CA PHE A 54 -10.28 17.98 -2.47
C PHE A 54 -10.32 19.01 -1.34
N LYS A 55 -11.05 18.78 -0.24
CA LYS A 55 -11.03 19.68 0.94
C LYS A 55 -9.63 19.95 1.50
N HIS A 56 -8.65 19.08 1.24
CA HIS A 56 -7.27 19.26 1.66
C HIS A 56 -6.47 20.19 0.72
N TRP A 57 -7.06 20.59 -0.42
CA TRP A 57 -6.44 21.42 -1.45
C TRP A 57 -7.13 22.77 -1.65
N ASP A 58 -8.31 22.98 -1.06
CA ASP A 58 -9.11 24.20 -1.23
C ASP A 58 -8.49 25.45 -0.57
N GLY A 59 -7.58 25.28 0.38
CA GLY A 59 -6.91 26.37 1.10
C GLY A 59 -5.67 26.95 0.41
N GLY A 60 -5.23 26.37 -0.71
CA GLY A 60 -4.01 26.83 -1.41
C GLY A 60 -2.70 26.24 -0.87
N VAL A 61 -1.60 27.02 -0.91
CA VAL A 61 -0.23 26.58 -0.58
C VAL A 61 0.27 27.18 0.74
N GLU A 62 -0.62 27.61 1.60
CA GLU A 62 -0.23 28.17 2.90
C GLU A 62 0.31 27.09 3.84
N LYS A 63 1.27 27.47 4.72
CA LYS A 63 1.93 26.55 5.67
C LYS A 63 0.93 25.84 6.60
N ALA A 64 -0.16 26.52 6.99
CA ALA A 64 -1.20 25.93 7.82
C ALA A 64 -1.93 24.78 7.12
N ASP A 65 -2.11 24.84 5.79
CA ASP A 65 -2.70 23.78 4.99
C ASP A 65 -1.76 22.61 4.80
N GLU A 66 -0.44 22.86 4.73
CA GLU A 66 0.58 21.85 4.71
C GLU A 66 0.62 21.07 6.03
N ASP A 67 0.64 21.76 7.17
CA ASP A 67 0.60 21.14 8.50
C ASP A 67 -0.66 20.28 8.68
N LYS A 68 -1.81 20.74 8.17
CA LYS A 68 -3.05 19.97 8.20
C LYS A 68 -2.97 18.71 7.32
N ARG A 69 -2.39 18.79 6.12
CA ARG A 69 -2.18 17.61 5.28
C ARG A 69 -1.24 16.59 5.93
N LEU A 70 -0.21 17.04 6.64
CA LEU A 70 0.68 16.17 7.40
C LEU A 70 -0.04 15.45 8.56
N THR A 71 -1.00 16.09 9.22
CA THR A 71 -1.81 15.44 10.28
C THR A 71 -2.86 14.48 9.70
N ASP A 72 -3.45 14.84 8.57
CA ASP A 72 -4.53 14.08 7.91
C ASP A 72 -4.01 13.06 6.86
N TYR A 73 -2.71 12.79 6.80
CA TYR A 73 -2.05 11.96 5.78
C TYR A 73 -2.76 10.63 5.48
N SER A 74 -3.20 9.95 6.53
CA SER A 74 -3.87 8.64 6.42
C SER A 74 -5.25 8.76 5.76
N ALA A 75 -6.04 9.76 6.15
CA ALA A 75 -7.36 10.01 5.55
C ALA A 75 -7.23 10.44 4.08
N LEU A 76 -6.31 11.36 3.79
CA LEU A 76 -6.02 11.84 2.44
C LEU A 76 -5.64 10.68 1.51
N THR A 77 -4.72 9.84 1.95
CA THR A 77 -4.26 8.66 1.18
C THR A 77 -5.39 7.65 0.96
N LYS A 78 -6.22 7.38 1.98
CA LYS A 78 -7.37 6.47 1.85
C LYS A 78 -8.41 6.99 0.83
N HIS A 79 -8.79 8.26 0.90
CA HIS A 79 -9.71 8.84 -0.06
C HIS A 79 -9.19 8.76 -1.48
N TYR A 80 -7.93 9.12 -1.69
CA TYR A 80 -7.28 9.04 -2.99
C TYR A 80 -7.31 7.62 -3.57
N TYR A 81 -6.81 6.62 -2.84
CA TYR A 81 -6.74 5.25 -3.35
C TYR A 81 -8.11 4.57 -3.48
N ASN A 82 -9.10 4.94 -2.69
CA ASN A 82 -10.48 4.50 -2.92
C ASN A 82 -11.02 4.98 -4.28
N LEU A 83 -10.62 6.16 -4.72
CA LEU A 83 -11.01 6.68 -6.04
C LEU A 83 -10.24 6.00 -7.18
N VAL A 84 -8.91 5.89 -7.05
CA VAL A 84 -8.03 5.65 -8.20
C VAL A 84 -7.55 4.19 -8.35
N THR A 85 -7.70 3.32 -7.35
CA THR A 85 -7.18 1.94 -7.42
C THR A 85 -7.59 1.19 -8.68
N ASP A 86 -8.88 1.23 -9.06
CA ASP A 86 -9.35 0.52 -10.26
C ASP A 86 -8.84 1.15 -11.56
N PHE A 87 -8.61 2.46 -11.58
CA PHE A 87 -8.00 3.15 -12.72
C PHE A 87 -6.52 2.75 -12.87
N TYR A 88 -5.79 2.65 -11.77
CA TYR A 88 -4.42 2.15 -11.79
C TYR A 88 -4.35 0.71 -12.29
N GLU A 89 -5.20 -0.18 -11.79
CA GLU A 89 -5.21 -1.56 -12.25
C GLU A 89 -5.60 -1.69 -13.73
N TYR A 90 -6.54 -0.87 -14.21
CA TYR A 90 -6.97 -0.87 -15.61
C TYR A 90 -5.90 -0.32 -16.56
N GLY A 91 -5.32 0.82 -16.22
CA GLY A 91 -4.40 1.55 -17.11
C GLY A 91 -2.94 1.24 -16.90
N TRP A 92 -2.55 0.71 -15.74
CA TRP A 92 -1.16 0.46 -15.37
C TRP A 92 -0.91 -1.03 -15.07
N GLY A 93 -1.64 -1.59 -14.14
CA GLY A 93 -1.48 -2.97 -13.68
C GLY A 93 -1.60 -3.08 -12.18
N SER A 94 -1.18 -4.21 -11.60
CA SER A 94 -1.30 -4.47 -10.16
C SER A 94 -0.07 -4.06 -9.33
N SER A 95 1.00 -3.62 -9.98
CA SER A 95 2.21 -3.06 -9.35
C SER A 95 2.25 -1.56 -9.60
N PHE A 96 1.94 -0.77 -8.56
CA PHE A 96 1.74 0.69 -8.67
C PHE A 96 3.05 1.45 -8.46
N HIS A 97 4.08 1.10 -9.22
CA HIS A 97 5.37 1.75 -9.16
C HIS A 97 5.99 1.94 -10.54
N PHE A 98 6.93 2.86 -10.63
CA PHE A 98 7.71 3.09 -11.83
C PHE A 98 8.85 2.07 -11.93
N SER A 99 9.31 1.84 -13.15
CA SER A 99 10.49 1.06 -13.45
C SER A 99 11.29 1.71 -14.58
N ARG A 100 12.59 1.47 -14.59
CA ARG A 100 13.43 1.90 -15.71
C ARG A 100 13.25 0.92 -16.87
N TYR A 101 13.04 1.42 -18.06
CA TYR A 101 12.88 0.62 -19.28
C TYR A 101 14.17 0.55 -20.08
N TYR A 102 14.43 -0.63 -20.65
CA TYR A 102 15.40 -0.80 -21.71
C TYR A 102 14.70 -0.71 -23.07
N LYS A 103 15.47 -0.37 -24.12
CA LYS A 103 14.92 -0.29 -25.48
C LYS A 103 14.32 -1.64 -25.90
N GLY A 104 13.03 -1.62 -26.24
CA GLY A 104 12.29 -2.82 -26.65
C GLY A 104 11.76 -3.69 -25.51
N GLU A 105 11.98 -3.31 -24.25
CA GLU A 105 11.45 -4.01 -23.10
C GLU A 105 9.95 -3.72 -22.90
N ALA A 106 9.15 -4.77 -22.66
CA ALA A 106 7.74 -4.60 -22.38
C ALA A 106 7.53 -4.08 -20.93
N PHE A 107 6.44 -3.33 -20.72
CA PHE A 107 6.08 -2.75 -19.42
C PHE A 107 6.19 -3.76 -18.26
N ARG A 108 5.52 -4.91 -18.40
CA ARG A 108 5.50 -5.93 -17.34
C ARG A 108 6.88 -6.53 -17.07
N GLN A 109 7.73 -6.65 -18.08
CA GLN A 109 9.10 -7.15 -17.92
C GLN A 109 9.95 -6.15 -17.14
N ALA A 110 9.86 -4.85 -17.45
CA ALA A 110 10.56 -3.80 -16.73
C ALA A 110 10.14 -3.73 -15.26
N THR A 111 8.84 -3.86 -14.99
CA THR A 111 8.28 -3.86 -13.63
C THR A 111 8.76 -5.07 -12.84
N ALA A 112 8.60 -6.29 -13.36
CA ALA A 112 9.09 -7.51 -12.73
C ALA A 112 10.61 -7.49 -12.50
N ARG A 113 11.39 -7.01 -13.46
CA ARG A 113 12.84 -6.85 -13.31
C ARG A 113 13.22 -5.91 -12.16
N HIS A 114 12.45 -4.83 -11.94
CA HIS A 114 12.67 -3.93 -10.82
C HIS A 114 12.41 -4.65 -9.47
N GLU A 115 11.32 -5.39 -9.39
CA GLU A 115 10.93 -6.18 -8.22
C GLU A 115 11.95 -7.30 -7.92
N HIS A 116 12.41 -8.04 -8.96
CA HIS A 116 13.46 -9.06 -8.84
C HIS A 116 14.82 -8.47 -8.43
N PHE A 117 15.16 -7.28 -8.94
CA PHE A 117 16.38 -6.59 -8.54
C PHE A 117 16.36 -6.25 -7.04
N LEU A 118 15.23 -5.77 -6.54
CA LEU A 118 15.05 -5.46 -5.11
C LEU A 118 15.16 -6.75 -4.26
N ALA A 119 14.46 -7.82 -4.66
CA ALA A 119 14.53 -9.11 -4.00
C ALA A 119 15.96 -9.70 -3.98
N HIS A 120 16.68 -9.60 -5.10
CA HIS A 120 18.09 -10.01 -5.18
C HIS A 120 19.00 -9.19 -4.27
N LYS A 121 18.81 -7.87 -4.18
CA LYS A 121 19.61 -7.00 -3.30
C LYS A 121 19.40 -7.33 -1.82
N MET A 122 18.20 -7.74 -1.45
CA MET A 122 17.88 -8.22 -0.10
C MET A 122 18.23 -9.68 0.14
N GLN A 123 18.73 -10.41 -0.88
CA GLN A 123 19.07 -11.83 -0.84
C GLN A 123 17.92 -12.72 -0.36
N LEU A 124 16.69 -12.38 -0.77
CA LEU A 124 15.48 -13.09 -0.35
C LEU A 124 15.51 -14.56 -0.80
N ASN A 125 15.02 -15.44 0.06
CA ASN A 125 14.92 -16.88 -0.18
C ASN A 125 13.69 -17.48 0.53
N GLU A 126 13.43 -18.76 0.29
CA GLU A 126 12.23 -19.49 0.74
C GLU A 126 12.07 -19.58 2.26
N ASN A 127 13.14 -19.36 3.03
CA ASN A 127 13.11 -19.45 4.51
C ASN A 127 12.79 -18.11 5.17
N MET A 128 12.69 -17.03 4.41
CA MET A 128 12.51 -15.69 4.92
C MET A 128 11.02 -15.30 5.04
N LYS A 129 10.73 -14.55 6.10
CA LYS A 129 9.47 -13.80 6.29
C LYS A 129 9.73 -12.33 6.04
N VAL A 130 9.08 -11.78 5.04
CA VAL A 130 9.31 -10.42 4.50
C VAL A 130 8.11 -9.53 4.74
N LEU A 131 8.32 -8.26 5.05
CA LEU A 131 7.26 -7.24 5.14
C LEU A 131 7.30 -6.33 3.90
N ASP A 132 6.15 -6.22 3.23
CA ASP A 132 5.89 -5.28 2.14
C ASP A 132 5.12 -4.07 2.69
N VAL A 133 5.79 -2.93 2.87
CA VAL A 133 5.23 -1.73 3.49
C VAL A 133 4.55 -0.85 2.45
N GLY A 134 3.23 -0.74 2.54
CA GLY A 134 2.42 -0.06 1.54
C GLY A 134 2.18 -0.92 0.30
N CYS A 135 1.81 -2.18 0.51
CA CYS A 135 1.72 -3.22 -0.51
C CYS A 135 0.69 -2.97 -1.65
N GLY A 136 -0.17 -1.96 -1.51
CA GLY A 136 -1.25 -1.71 -2.46
C GLY A 136 -2.16 -2.93 -2.66
N VAL A 137 -2.39 -3.31 -3.92
CA VAL A 137 -3.14 -4.53 -4.28
C VAL A 137 -2.24 -5.78 -4.36
N GLY A 138 -1.05 -5.72 -3.79
CA GLY A 138 -0.12 -6.83 -3.62
C GLY A 138 0.57 -7.30 -4.91
N GLY A 139 0.69 -6.45 -5.93
CA GLY A 139 1.38 -6.78 -7.18
C GLY A 139 2.82 -7.20 -6.98
N PRO A 140 3.67 -6.32 -6.43
CA PRO A 140 5.07 -6.62 -6.16
C PRO A 140 5.28 -7.85 -5.28
N GLY A 141 4.50 -7.95 -4.18
CA GLY A 141 4.60 -9.10 -3.27
C GLY A 141 4.34 -10.43 -3.97
N ARG A 142 3.36 -10.50 -4.90
CA ARG A 142 3.10 -11.72 -5.68
C ARG A 142 4.25 -12.07 -6.62
N GLU A 143 4.85 -11.08 -7.26
CA GLU A 143 5.96 -11.30 -8.19
C GLU A 143 7.23 -11.72 -7.44
N ILE A 144 7.57 -11.02 -6.35
CA ILE A 144 8.71 -11.35 -5.49
C ILE A 144 8.55 -12.74 -4.87
N CYS A 145 7.35 -13.08 -4.36
CA CYS A 145 7.06 -14.42 -3.82
C CYS A 145 7.29 -15.53 -4.85
N ARG A 146 6.83 -15.35 -6.10
CA ARG A 146 7.09 -16.33 -7.17
C ARG A 146 8.56 -16.48 -7.52
N PHE A 147 9.31 -15.39 -7.43
CA PHE A 147 10.74 -15.38 -7.77
C PHE A 147 11.63 -16.00 -6.69
N THR A 148 11.26 -15.84 -5.42
CA THR A 148 12.12 -16.19 -4.27
C THR A 148 11.57 -17.32 -3.39
N ASP A 149 10.30 -17.65 -3.55
CA ASP A 149 9.51 -18.54 -2.70
C ASP A 149 9.41 -18.11 -1.21
N CYS A 150 9.78 -16.86 -0.87
CA CYS A 150 9.67 -16.33 0.48
C CYS A 150 8.19 -16.12 0.90
N THR A 151 7.96 -16.04 2.21
CA THR A 151 6.66 -15.65 2.77
C THR A 151 6.61 -14.12 2.90
N ILE A 152 5.52 -13.49 2.42
CA ILE A 152 5.36 -12.04 2.48
C ILE A 152 4.10 -11.66 3.24
N VAL A 153 4.24 -10.70 4.15
CA VAL A 153 3.14 -9.99 4.80
C VAL A 153 3.06 -8.60 4.18
N GLY A 154 1.95 -8.26 3.54
CA GLY A 154 1.71 -6.93 3.01
C GLY A 154 0.96 -6.06 4.03
N LEU A 155 1.51 -4.90 4.37
CA LEU A 155 0.88 -3.89 5.20
C LEU A 155 0.33 -2.77 4.32
N ASN A 156 -0.95 -2.42 4.49
CA ASN A 156 -1.56 -1.29 3.77
C ASN A 156 -2.68 -0.63 4.57
N ASN A 157 -2.92 0.66 4.36
CA ASN A 157 -3.94 1.41 5.09
C ASN A 157 -5.30 1.48 4.39
N ASN A 158 -5.44 0.92 3.20
CA ASN A 158 -6.68 0.96 2.40
C ASN A 158 -7.35 -0.41 2.37
N ASP A 159 -8.59 -0.50 2.89
CA ASP A 159 -9.35 -1.74 3.02
C ASP A 159 -9.64 -2.39 1.67
N TYR A 160 -10.05 -1.60 0.68
CA TYR A 160 -10.35 -2.11 -0.66
C TYR A 160 -9.13 -2.73 -1.32
N GLN A 161 -7.95 -2.11 -1.16
CA GLN A 161 -6.70 -2.68 -1.68
C GLN A 161 -6.33 -3.98 -0.96
N ILE A 162 -6.54 -4.07 0.34
CA ILE A 162 -6.33 -5.31 1.12
C ILE A 162 -7.26 -6.43 0.63
N GLU A 163 -8.56 -6.15 0.44
CA GLU A 163 -9.51 -7.14 -0.10
C GLU A 163 -9.09 -7.62 -1.50
N ARG A 164 -8.64 -6.72 -2.36
CA ARG A 164 -8.14 -7.07 -3.69
C ARG A 164 -6.85 -7.88 -3.62
N ALA A 165 -5.93 -7.53 -2.75
CA ALA A 165 -4.68 -8.28 -2.57
C ALA A 165 -4.94 -9.72 -2.12
N ASN A 166 -5.83 -9.92 -1.14
CA ASN A 166 -6.29 -11.24 -0.70
C ASN A 166 -7.00 -12.02 -1.82
N TYR A 167 -7.88 -11.35 -2.56
CA TYR A 167 -8.53 -11.97 -3.73
C TYR A 167 -7.51 -12.46 -4.76
N TYR A 168 -6.48 -11.67 -5.06
CA TYR A 168 -5.45 -12.07 -6.00
C TYR A 168 -4.53 -13.17 -5.46
N ALA A 169 -4.17 -13.15 -4.17
CA ALA A 169 -3.41 -14.23 -3.56
C ALA A 169 -4.14 -15.56 -3.75
N LYS A 170 -5.43 -15.61 -3.41
CA LYS A 170 -6.27 -16.79 -3.59
C LYS A 170 -6.41 -17.18 -5.07
N LYS A 171 -6.68 -16.21 -5.95
CA LYS A 171 -6.84 -16.46 -7.40
C LYS A 171 -5.60 -17.11 -8.04
N TYR A 172 -4.43 -16.81 -7.49
CA TYR A 172 -3.14 -17.32 -8.01
C TYR A 172 -2.54 -18.43 -7.15
N ASN A 173 -3.29 -18.98 -6.19
CA ASN A 173 -2.87 -20.05 -5.27
C ASN A 173 -1.57 -19.70 -4.52
N LEU A 174 -1.53 -18.52 -3.94
CA LEU A 174 -0.40 -17.96 -3.17
C LEU A 174 -0.80 -17.63 -1.72
N GLU A 175 -1.99 -17.99 -1.26
CA GLU A 175 -2.49 -17.68 0.07
C GLU A 175 -1.71 -18.32 1.22
N ASP A 176 -0.99 -19.40 0.94
CA ASP A 176 -0.10 -20.04 1.92
C ASP A 176 1.20 -19.25 2.15
N LYS A 177 1.58 -18.40 1.21
CA LYS A 177 2.81 -17.58 1.24
C LYS A 177 2.54 -16.09 1.43
N LEU A 178 1.35 -15.62 1.04
CA LEU A 178 1.00 -14.20 1.06
C LEU A 178 -0.15 -13.94 2.02
N SER A 179 0.04 -12.99 2.91
CA SER A 179 -1.02 -12.46 3.77
C SER A 179 -1.00 -10.94 3.75
N TYR A 180 -2.16 -10.32 4.00
CA TYR A 180 -2.28 -8.87 3.93
C TYR A 180 -3.00 -8.34 5.17
N VAL A 181 -2.41 -7.30 5.77
CA VAL A 181 -2.85 -6.72 7.05
C VAL A 181 -3.18 -5.24 6.84
N LYS A 182 -4.35 -4.85 7.33
CA LYS A 182 -4.72 -3.44 7.45
C LYS A 182 -3.89 -2.80 8.54
N GLY A 183 -3.19 -1.71 8.22
CA GLY A 183 -2.40 -0.97 9.19
C GLY A 183 -1.78 0.30 8.64
N ASP A 184 -1.24 1.09 9.53
CA ASP A 184 -0.52 2.32 9.22
C ASP A 184 0.98 2.10 9.43
N PHE A 185 1.78 2.41 8.41
CA PHE A 185 3.23 2.25 8.49
C PHE A 185 3.91 3.21 9.49
N MET A 186 3.20 4.26 9.96
CA MET A 186 3.67 5.15 11.02
C MET A 186 3.49 4.55 12.44
N GLN A 187 2.74 3.46 12.57
CA GLN A 187 2.42 2.81 13.85
C GLN A 187 2.08 1.33 13.63
N MET A 188 3.10 0.54 13.31
CA MET A 188 2.94 -0.87 12.97
C MET A 188 2.62 -1.73 14.20
N ASP A 189 1.57 -2.57 14.10
CA ASP A 189 1.16 -3.51 15.14
C ASP A 189 1.79 -4.90 14.93
N PHE A 190 3.10 -4.95 14.72
CA PHE A 190 3.86 -6.19 14.64
C PHE A 190 4.80 -6.32 15.83
N GLU A 191 5.07 -7.57 16.20
CA GLU A 191 6.09 -7.86 17.21
C GLU A 191 7.46 -7.36 16.73
N PRO A 192 8.29 -6.83 17.63
CA PRO A 192 9.65 -6.47 17.30
C PRO A 192 10.43 -7.66 16.73
N GLU A 193 11.38 -7.39 15.84
CA GLU A 193 12.30 -8.41 15.28
C GLU A 193 11.57 -9.62 14.66
N SER A 194 10.42 -9.37 14.00
CA SER A 194 9.56 -10.43 13.47
C SER A 194 9.73 -10.71 11.97
N PHE A 195 10.51 -9.88 11.26
CA PHE A 195 10.75 -10.00 9.83
C PHE A 195 12.24 -10.10 9.48
N ASP A 196 12.58 -10.98 8.54
CA ASP A 196 13.95 -11.17 8.05
C ASP A 196 14.38 -10.09 7.06
N ALA A 197 13.42 -9.50 6.35
CA ALA A 197 13.61 -8.36 5.46
C ALA A 197 12.36 -7.49 5.40
N VAL A 198 12.54 -6.21 5.11
CA VAL A 198 11.45 -5.24 4.91
C VAL A 198 11.73 -4.42 3.67
N TYR A 199 10.73 -4.21 2.83
CA TYR A 199 10.82 -3.29 1.70
C TYR A 199 9.58 -2.39 1.60
N ALA A 200 9.76 -1.27 0.92
CA ALA A 200 8.70 -0.36 0.50
C ALA A 200 8.98 0.10 -0.92
N ILE A 201 8.00 -0.02 -1.81
CA ILE A 201 8.13 0.44 -3.20
C ILE A 201 7.19 1.62 -3.41
N GLU A 202 7.75 2.83 -3.50
CA GLU A 202 7.04 4.09 -3.74
C GLU A 202 5.88 4.38 -2.76
N ALA A 203 5.91 3.80 -1.54
CA ALA A 203 4.89 3.98 -0.53
C ALA A 203 5.21 5.08 0.48
N THR A 204 6.47 5.24 0.84
CA THR A 204 6.91 6.17 1.90
C THR A 204 6.75 7.64 1.54
N VAL A 205 6.50 7.96 0.28
CA VAL A 205 6.14 9.31 -0.19
C VAL A 205 4.87 9.85 0.50
N HIS A 206 4.01 8.97 0.99
CA HIS A 206 2.80 9.33 1.72
C HIS A 206 3.02 9.52 3.23
N ALA A 207 4.23 9.31 3.71
CA ALA A 207 4.55 9.50 5.12
C ALA A 207 4.66 10.99 5.45
N PRO A 208 4.06 11.44 6.56
CA PRO A 208 4.24 12.82 7.02
C PRO A 208 5.68 13.09 7.45
N VAL A 209 6.36 12.07 7.98
CA VAL A 209 7.78 12.13 8.41
C VAL A 209 8.43 10.77 8.12
N LEU A 210 9.49 10.74 7.32
CA LEU A 210 10.17 9.50 6.92
C LEU A 210 10.85 8.78 8.09
N GLU A 211 11.40 9.52 9.04
CA GLU A 211 12.03 8.97 10.25
C GLU A 211 11.05 8.10 11.04
N GLY A 212 9.76 8.47 11.09
CA GLY A 212 8.72 7.69 11.76
C GLY A 212 8.55 6.31 11.12
N VAL A 213 8.44 6.27 9.80
CA VAL A 213 8.33 5.00 9.05
C VAL A 213 9.58 4.15 9.24
N TYR A 214 10.76 4.74 9.11
CA TYR A 214 12.01 3.99 9.27
C TYR A 214 12.23 3.48 10.68
N SER A 215 11.76 4.22 11.70
CA SER A 215 11.78 3.74 13.09
C SER A 215 10.89 2.50 13.28
N GLU A 216 9.70 2.51 12.70
CA GLU A 216 8.79 1.36 12.75
C GLU A 216 9.36 0.15 11.97
N ILE A 217 9.96 0.38 10.80
CA ILE A 217 10.65 -0.66 10.03
C ILE A 217 11.80 -1.25 10.85
N TYR A 218 12.63 -0.41 11.46
CA TYR A 218 13.76 -0.87 12.28
C TYR A 218 13.31 -1.71 13.49
N LYS A 219 12.21 -1.33 14.13
CA LYS A 219 11.62 -2.06 15.26
C LYS A 219 11.22 -3.50 14.89
N VAL A 220 10.67 -3.70 13.72
CA VAL A 220 10.14 -5.01 13.28
C VAL A 220 11.15 -5.88 12.55
N LEU A 221 12.28 -5.30 12.11
CA LEU A 221 13.34 -6.00 11.39
C LEU A 221 14.26 -6.72 12.37
N LYS A 222 14.58 -7.98 12.09
CA LYS A 222 15.57 -8.77 12.84
C LYS A 222 16.98 -8.17 12.69
N PRO A 223 17.86 -8.35 13.69
CA PRO A 223 19.25 -7.93 13.63
C PRO A 223 20.03 -8.55 12.47
#